data_8fc46b5e8324cef69f035f810d13dbee
#
_entry.id   8fc46b5e8324cef69f035f810d13dbee
#
_cell.length_a   1.000
_cell.length_b   1.000
_cell.length_c   1.000
_cell.angle_alpha   90.00
_cell.angle_beta   90.00
_cell.angle_gamma   90.00
#
_symmetry.space_group_name_H-M   'P 1'
#
loop_
_entity.id
_entity.type
_entity.pdbx_description
1 polymer ?
#
loop_
_entity_poly.entity_id
_entity_poly.type
_entity_poly.pdbx_seq_one_letter_code
_entity_poly.pdbx_strand_id
1 'polypeptide(L)'
;WSGDIAAITGPEMGIQPKTGRGMLRFDRSIHLLTEQDAEETHAASEQWQIIDLRPLKAGTPRAAFTAIARAHFNRIDAGADTDTRFEIGLYAYAGTPTDAHAHWKNHSRRLAGHFSGVNTDADPTPWQPAEARLRIPPNADFLLLRLYAVEDITDDPHQQTEFAGHYADAVQLTLQRAPLPATR
;
A
#
# COMPACT_ATOMS: atom_id res chain seq x y z
N TRP A 1 5.32 -10.52 -0.81
CA TRP A 1 5.04 -9.27 -1.48
C TRP A 1 5.28 -9.42 -2.97
N SER A 2 4.52 -8.68 -3.75
CA SER A 2 4.64 -8.54 -5.19
C SER A 2 4.45 -7.07 -5.54
N GLY A 3 4.75 -6.68 -6.78
CA GLY A 3 4.64 -5.29 -7.23
C GLY A 3 5.91 -4.84 -7.94
N ASP A 4 6.24 -3.59 -7.77
CA ASP A 4 7.42 -2.97 -8.34
C ASP A 4 8.72 -3.44 -7.65
N ILE A 5 9.87 -2.97 -8.12
CA ILE A 5 11.15 -3.29 -7.47
C ILE A 5 11.20 -2.60 -6.11
N ALA A 6 11.50 -3.37 -5.08
CA ALA A 6 11.68 -2.89 -3.72
C ALA A 6 12.66 -3.80 -2.97
N ALA A 7 13.24 -3.30 -1.91
CA ALA A 7 14.18 -4.06 -1.07
C ALA A 7 13.83 -3.95 0.41
N ILE A 8 14.18 -4.97 1.19
CA ILE A 8 14.24 -4.84 2.65
C ILE A 8 15.65 -4.41 3.00
N THR A 9 15.78 -3.25 3.60
CA THR A 9 17.07 -2.65 3.97
C THR A 9 17.17 -2.38 5.46
N GLY A 10 18.39 -2.28 5.97
CA GLY A 10 18.67 -1.78 7.33
C GLY A 10 18.62 -0.26 7.40
N PRO A 11 19.22 0.31 8.47
CA PRO A 11 19.40 1.75 8.56
C PRO A 11 20.22 2.30 7.39
N GLU A 12 19.68 3.28 6.69
CA GLU A 12 20.38 3.96 5.59
C GLU A 12 19.87 5.38 5.38
N MET A 13 20.65 6.21 4.72
CA MET A 13 20.30 7.59 4.34
C MET A 13 19.76 8.44 5.53
N GLY A 14 20.26 8.17 6.75
CA GLY A 14 19.81 8.85 7.97
C GLY A 14 18.51 8.31 8.57
N ILE A 15 17.81 7.40 7.91
CA ILE A 15 16.57 6.80 8.39
C ILE A 15 16.85 5.48 9.10
N GLN A 16 16.21 5.30 10.26
CA GLN A 16 16.26 4.09 11.05
C GLN A 16 14.93 3.33 10.89
N PRO A 17 14.94 1.99 10.84
CA PRO A 17 13.71 1.21 10.89
C PRO A 17 12.79 1.64 12.05
N LYS A 18 11.50 1.74 11.80
CA LYS A 18 10.48 2.00 12.83
C LYS A 18 10.43 0.88 13.85
N THR A 19 10.54 -0.37 13.34
CA THR A 19 10.51 -1.57 14.16
C THR A 19 11.54 -2.60 13.65
N GLY A 20 12.11 -3.37 14.57
CA GLY A 20 13.05 -4.43 14.20
C GLY A 20 14.35 -3.93 13.59
N ARG A 21 14.82 -4.59 12.53
CA ARG A 21 16.12 -4.34 11.91
C ARG A 21 16.05 -3.94 10.44
N GLY A 22 14.87 -3.98 9.84
CA GLY A 22 14.69 -3.72 8.42
C GLY A 22 13.41 -2.97 8.14
N MET A 23 13.44 -2.20 7.08
CA MET A 23 12.33 -1.44 6.52
C MET A 23 12.23 -1.73 5.02
N LEU A 24 11.04 -1.59 4.45
CA LEU A 24 10.84 -1.67 3.00
C LEU A 24 11.30 -0.37 2.37
N ARG A 25 12.18 -0.44 1.38
CA ARG A 25 12.52 0.66 0.49
C ARG A 25 11.80 0.45 -0.84
N PHE A 26 11.11 1.48 -1.31
CA PHE A 26 10.60 1.56 -2.68
C PHE A 26 11.77 1.96 -3.59
N ASP A 27 12.12 1.11 -4.55
CA ASP A 27 13.29 1.36 -5.40
C ASP A 27 12.92 1.87 -6.78
N ARG A 28 11.82 1.38 -7.38
CA ARG A 28 11.52 1.68 -8.77
C ARG A 28 10.05 1.55 -9.12
N SER A 29 9.56 2.43 -9.97
CA SER A 29 8.33 2.25 -10.73
C SER A 29 8.56 1.30 -11.91
N ILE A 30 7.65 0.33 -12.10
CA ILE A 30 7.65 -0.54 -13.30
C ILE A 30 6.96 0.16 -14.49
N HIS A 31 6.30 1.27 -14.30
CA HIS A 31 5.72 2.01 -15.40
C HIS A 31 6.84 2.48 -16.33
N LEU A 32 7.18 1.60 -17.28
CA LEU A 32 7.92 2.03 -18.45
C LEU A 32 7.04 3.06 -19.14
N LEU A 33 7.46 4.31 -19.08
CA LEU A 33 6.86 5.37 -19.87
C LEU A 33 6.95 4.91 -21.32
N THR A 34 5.82 4.59 -21.93
CA THR A 34 5.75 4.45 -23.36
C THR A 34 5.83 5.85 -23.96
N GLU A 35 6.25 5.97 -25.23
CA GLU A 35 6.29 7.30 -25.89
C GLU A 35 4.92 8.02 -25.88
N GLN A 36 3.84 7.29 -25.58
CA GLN A 36 2.49 7.82 -25.41
C GLN A 36 2.20 8.37 -24.00
N ASP A 37 3.03 8.00 -23.01
CA ASP A 37 2.89 8.41 -21.61
C ASP A 37 3.80 9.62 -21.28
N ALA A 38 4.31 10.33 -22.28
CA ALA A 38 5.21 11.48 -22.15
C ALA A 38 4.58 12.69 -21.44
N GLU A 39 3.33 12.59 -21.01
CA GLU A 39 2.64 13.55 -20.14
C GLU A 39 2.50 13.06 -18.70
N GLU A 40 3.11 11.93 -18.33
CA GLU A 40 3.07 11.51 -16.92
C GLU A 40 3.89 12.46 -16.05
N THR A 41 3.18 13.10 -15.13
CA THR A 41 3.73 14.05 -14.18
C THR A 41 4.08 13.39 -12.84
N HIS A 42 3.96 12.05 -12.75
CA HIS A 42 4.12 11.31 -11.51
C HIS A 42 5.03 10.10 -11.67
N ALA A 43 5.94 9.93 -10.73
CA ALA A 43 6.63 8.66 -10.49
C ALA A 43 5.90 7.90 -9.39
N ALA A 44 5.70 6.59 -9.57
CA ALA A 44 4.98 5.77 -8.61
C ALA A 44 5.64 4.41 -8.41
N SER A 45 5.53 3.87 -7.20
CA SER A 45 5.94 2.52 -6.85
C SER A 45 4.91 1.87 -5.95
N GLU A 46 4.59 0.59 -6.20
CA GLU A 46 3.64 -0.15 -5.40
C GLU A 46 4.16 -1.53 -4.99
N GLN A 47 3.81 -1.89 -3.77
CA GLN A 47 3.98 -3.23 -3.23
C GLN A 47 2.65 -3.76 -2.73
N TRP A 48 2.36 -5.02 -2.99
CA TRP A 48 1.12 -5.62 -2.55
C TRP A 48 1.28 -7.05 -2.06
N GLN A 49 0.37 -7.44 -1.17
CA GLN A 49 0.27 -8.78 -0.61
C GLN A 49 -1.15 -9.30 -0.73
N ILE A 50 -1.28 -10.55 -1.13
CA ILE A 50 -2.56 -11.24 -1.19
C ILE A 50 -2.79 -11.97 0.12
N ILE A 51 -4.00 -11.84 0.67
CA ILE A 51 -4.45 -12.50 1.88
C ILE A 51 -5.66 -13.37 1.53
N ASP A 52 -5.48 -14.69 1.55
CA ASP A 52 -6.57 -15.65 1.30
C ASP A 52 -7.53 -15.69 2.48
N LEU A 53 -8.80 -15.40 2.23
CA LEU A 53 -9.86 -15.43 3.23
C LEU A 53 -10.63 -16.76 3.27
N ARG A 54 -10.38 -17.65 2.35
CA ARG A 54 -11.10 -18.94 2.27
C ARG A 54 -10.93 -19.82 3.50
N PRO A 55 -9.75 -19.86 4.16
CA PRO A 55 -9.59 -20.58 5.43
C PRO A 55 -10.50 -20.09 6.57
N LEU A 56 -10.91 -18.81 6.52
CA LEU A 56 -11.82 -18.24 7.52
C LEU A 56 -13.29 -18.64 7.28
N LYS A 57 -13.60 -19.34 6.18
CA LYS A 57 -14.98 -19.72 5.82
C LYS A 57 -15.60 -20.78 6.72
N ALA A 58 -14.80 -21.62 7.34
CA ALA A 58 -15.29 -22.73 8.13
C ALA A 58 -15.90 -22.26 9.47
N GLY A 59 -17.11 -21.74 9.43
CA GLY A 59 -17.93 -21.51 10.63
C GLY A 59 -18.21 -20.05 11.02
N THR A 60 -17.71 -19.05 10.32
CA THR A 60 -18.01 -17.64 10.64
C THR A 60 -18.32 -16.84 9.38
N PRO A 61 -19.48 -16.13 9.32
CA PRO A 61 -19.79 -15.24 8.20
C PRO A 61 -18.70 -14.16 8.05
N ARG A 62 -18.13 -13.99 6.86
CA ARG A 62 -17.07 -13.01 6.59
C ARG A 62 -17.52 -11.57 6.83
N ALA A 63 -18.78 -11.27 6.60
CA ALA A 63 -19.38 -9.97 6.90
C ALA A 63 -19.27 -9.57 8.40
N ALA A 64 -18.85 -10.51 9.27
CA ALA A 64 -18.57 -10.25 10.68
C ALA A 64 -17.17 -9.67 10.92
N PHE A 65 -16.33 -9.49 9.89
CA PHE A 65 -14.98 -9.00 10.06
C PHE A 65 -14.77 -7.63 9.39
N THR A 66 -13.96 -6.82 10.07
CA THR A 66 -13.32 -5.63 9.50
C THR A 66 -11.83 -5.89 9.41
N ALA A 67 -11.27 -5.73 8.23
CA ALA A 67 -9.83 -5.69 8.03
C ALA A 67 -9.32 -4.30 8.38
N ILE A 68 -8.24 -4.24 9.15
CA ILE A 68 -7.55 -3.01 9.52
C ILE A 68 -6.09 -3.19 9.14
N ALA A 69 -5.64 -2.39 8.19
CA ALA A 69 -4.24 -2.35 7.77
C ALA A 69 -3.59 -1.07 8.27
N ARG A 70 -2.39 -1.17 8.81
CA ARG A 70 -1.56 -0.06 9.26
C ARG A 70 -0.18 -0.17 8.67
N ALA A 71 0.39 0.96 8.32
CA ALA A 71 1.80 1.10 7.96
C ALA A 71 2.32 2.44 8.48
N HIS A 72 3.64 2.55 8.54
CA HIS A 72 4.31 3.81 8.75
C HIS A 72 5.18 4.10 7.53
N PHE A 73 5.19 5.35 7.11
CA PHE A 73 5.94 5.81 5.96
C PHE A 73 6.94 6.87 6.36
N ASN A 74 8.04 6.92 5.64
CA ASN A 74 9.08 7.92 5.80
C ASN A 74 9.82 8.12 4.47
N ARG A 75 10.48 9.27 4.33
CA ARG A 75 11.37 9.56 3.22
C ARG A 75 12.56 10.39 3.69
N ILE A 76 13.61 10.42 2.89
CA ILE A 76 14.68 11.37 3.09
C ILE A 76 14.18 12.80 2.78
N ASP A 77 14.89 13.78 3.34
CA ASP A 77 14.73 15.17 2.92
C ASP A 77 15.32 15.33 1.52
N ALA A 78 14.47 15.52 0.53
CA ALA A 78 14.87 15.73 -0.85
C ALA A 78 14.71 17.20 -1.31
N GLY A 79 14.44 18.10 -0.36
CA GLY A 79 14.19 19.51 -0.64
C GLY A 79 12.71 19.84 -0.79
N ALA A 80 12.44 21.11 -1.11
CA ALA A 80 11.07 21.64 -1.18
C ALA A 80 10.30 21.23 -2.44
N ASP A 81 10.98 20.60 -3.40
CA ASP A 81 10.46 20.38 -4.74
C ASP A 81 9.90 18.97 -4.96
N THR A 82 9.84 18.17 -3.90
CA THR A 82 9.37 16.77 -3.96
C THR A 82 8.11 16.56 -3.16
N ASP A 83 7.00 16.34 -3.84
CA ASP A 83 5.69 16.09 -3.25
C ASP A 83 5.39 14.60 -3.18
N THR A 84 5.86 13.94 -2.12
CA THR A 84 5.62 12.51 -1.93
C THR A 84 4.32 12.25 -1.17
N ARG A 85 3.48 11.42 -1.74
CA ARG A 85 2.31 10.85 -1.10
C ARG A 85 2.47 9.34 -0.93
N PHE A 86 2.29 8.86 0.28
CA PHE A 86 2.20 7.44 0.56
C PHE A 86 0.77 7.02 0.84
N GLU A 87 0.43 5.78 0.48
CA GLU A 87 -0.87 5.20 0.74
C GLU A 87 -0.76 3.76 1.24
N ILE A 88 -1.68 3.39 2.13
CA ILE A 88 -2.01 2.00 2.43
C ILE A 88 -3.43 1.73 1.98
N GLY A 89 -3.64 0.63 1.26
CA GLY A 89 -4.93 0.25 0.70
C GLY A 89 -5.33 -1.18 1.02
N LEU A 90 -6.62 -1.40 1.19
CA LEU A 90 -7.26 -2.70 1.30
C LEU A 90 -8.33 -2.83 0.22
N TYR A 91 -8.27 -3.92 -0.53
CA TYR A 91 -9.23 -4.21 -1.59
C TYR A 91 -9.71 -5.64 -1.47
N ALA A 92 -11.02 -5.85 -1.49
CA ALA A 92 -11.65 -7.16 -1.39
C ALA A 92 -12.11 -7.66 -2.75
N TYR A 93 -11.82 -8.90 -3.05
CA TYR A 93 -12.13 -9.53 -4.33
C TYR A 93 -12.86 -10.87 -4.14
N ALA A 94 -13.72 -11.20 -5.12
CA ALA A 94 -14.20 -12.56 -5.32
C ALA A 94 -13.30 -13.32 -6.30
N GLY A 95 -13.22 -14.65 -6.17
CA GLY A 95 -12.48 -15.52 -7.08
C GLY A 95 -11.26 -16.14 -6.45
N THR A 96 -10.27 -16.49 -7.26
CA THR A 96 -9.05 -17.16 -6.80
C THR A 96 -7.92 -16.15 -6.58
N PRO A 97 -7.15 -16.27 -5.50
CA PRO A 97 -5.98 -15.42 -5.26
C PRO A 97 -4.93 -15.49 -6.39
N THR A 98 -4.87 -16.59 -7.14
CA THR A 98 -3.96 -16.73 -8.30
C THR A 98 -4.27 -15.75 -9.41
N ASP A 99 -5.50 -15.25 -9.50
CA ASP A 99 -5.93 -14.32 -10.53
C ASP A 99 -5.83 -12.85 -10.06
N ALA A 100 -5.28 -12.62 -8.87
CA ALA A 100 -5.25 -11.30 -8.22
C ALA A 100 -4.64 -10.22 -9.12
N HIS A 101 -3.55 -10.52 -9.80
CA HIS A 101 -2.89 -9.57 -10.70
C HIS A 101 -3.80 -9.12 -11.85
N ALA A 102 -4.50 -10.07 -12.49
CA ALA A 102 -5.45 -9.74 -13.56
C ALA A 102 -6.65 -8.94 -13.04
N HIS A 103 -7.13 -9.28 -11.85
CA HIS A 103 -8.23 -8.54 -11.21
C HIS A 103 -7.81 -7.13 -10.78
N TRP A 104 -6.58 -6.97 -10.35
CA TRP A 104 -6.04 -5.66 -9.99
C TRP A 104 -5.97 -4.74 -11.22
N LYS A 105 -5.35 -5.18 -12.30
CA LYS A 105 -5.16 -4.38 -13.53
C LYS A 105 -6.46 -3.86 -14.14
N ASN A 106 -7.52 -4.65 -14.15
CA ASN A 106 -8.79 -4.29 -14.79
C ASN A 106 -9.89 -3.96 -13.78
N HIS A 107 -9.56 -3.90 -12.49
CA HIS A 107 -10.51 -3.72 -11.38
C HIS A 107 -11.70 -4.70 -11.40
N SER A 108 -11.57 -5.81 -12.14
CA SER A 108 -12.61 -6.81 -12.22
C SER A 108 -12.78 -7.57 -10.91
N ARG A 109 -14.02 -7.92 -10.59
CA ARG A 109 -14.34 -8.66 -9.35
C ARG A 109 -13.96 -7.96 -8.05
N ARG A 110 -13.59 -6.68 -8.08
CA ARG A 110 -13.41 -5.90 -6.87
C ARG A 110 -14.78 -5.64 -6.24
N LEU A 111 -14.95 -6.10 -5.00
CA LEU A 111 -16.19 -5.98 -4.25
C LEU A 111 -16.25 -4.73 -3.40
N ALA A 112 -15.11 -4.35 -2.85
CA ALA A 112 -14.94 -3.15 -2.03
C ALA A 112 -13.46 -2.75 -1.96
N GLY A 113 -13.21 -1.50 -1.59
CA GLY A 113 -11.86 -1.01 -1.34
C GLY A 113 -11.89 0.22 -0.46
N HIS A 114 -10.82 0.40 0.30
CA HIS A 114 -10.56 1.59 1.08
C HIS A 114 -9.05 1.81 1.16
N PHE A 115 -8.63 3.06 1.03
CA PHE A 115 -7.24 3.46 1.20
C PHE A 115 -7.15 4.72 2.06
N SER A 116 -5.99 4.92 2.65
CA SER A 116 -5.63 6.12 3.40
C SER A 116 -4.20 6.51 3.07
N GLY A 117 -3.94 7.79 2.93
CA GLY A 117 -2.65 8.31 2.57
C GLY A 117 -2.14 9.36 3.53
N VAL A 118 -0.84 9.63 3.43
CA VAL A 118 -0.14 10.73 4.10
C VAL A 118 0.78 11.42 3.10
N ASN A 119 0.83 12.73 3.16
CA ASN A 119 1.82 13.54 2.45
C ASN A 119 2.99 13.80 3.40
N THR A 120 4.21 13.60 2.94
CA THR A 120 5.42 13.63 3.79
C THR A 120 6.37 14.76 3.44
N ASP A 121 5.85 15.81 2.84
CA ASP A 121 6.64 16.87 2.21
C ASP A 121 7.46 17.71 3.20
N ALA A 122 6.98 17.90 4.42
CA ALA A 122 7.47 18.97 5.28
C ALA A 122 8.40 18.51 6.41
N ASP A 123 8.41 17.25 6.81
CA ASP A 123 9.20 16.77 7.93
C ASP A 123 9.62 15.31 7.74
N PRO A 124 10.88 15.05 7.34
CA PRO A 124 11.37 13.69 7.11
C PRO A 124 11.69 12.94 8.41
N THR A 125 11.61 13.59 9.55
CA THR A 125 12.11 12.98 10.79
C THR A 125 11.17 11.98 11.43
N PRO A 126 9.82 12.16 11.48
CA PRO A 126 8.97 11.15 12.10
C PRO A 126 8.39 10.18 11.08
N TRP A 127 8.39 8.90 11.43
CA TRP A 127 7.57 7.91 10.75
C TRP A 127 6.09 8.28 10.86
N GLN A 128 5.44 8.50 9.73
CA GLN A 128 4.06 8.93 9.65
C GLN A 128 3.11 7.74 9.47
N PRO A 129 2.10 7.58 10.35
CA PRO A 129 1.18 6.45 10.28
C PRO A 129 0.09 6.67 9.24
N ALA A 130 -0.30 5.58 8.55
CA ALA A 130 -1.53 5.51 7.80
C ALA A 130 -2.31 4.25 8.17
N GLU A 131 -3.65 4.34 8.13
CA GLU A 131 -4.53 3.24 8.47
C GLU A 131 -5.68 3.14 7.46
N ALA A 132 -5.87 1.97 6.85
CA ALA A 132 -7.03 1.64 6.04
C ALA A 132 -7.92 0.64 6.78
N ARG A 133 -9.25 0.85 6.71
CA ARG A 133 -10.25 -0.03 7.32
C ARG A 133 -11.26 -0.46 6.27
N LEU A 134 -11.49 -1.75 6.16
CA LEU A 134 -12.43 -2.29 5.19
C LEU A 134 -13.32 -3.34 5.86
N ARG A 135 -14.64 -3.10 5.86
CA ARG A 135 -15.60 -4.16 6.19
C ARG A 135 -15.57 -5.20 5.08
N ILE A 136 -15.26 -6.44 5.43
CA ILE A 136 -15.09 -7.51 4.46
C ILE A 136 -16.47 -7.89 3.88
N PRO A 137 -16.67 -7.79 2.55
CA PRO A 137 -17.89 -8.27 1.91
C PRO A 137 -18.08 -9.79 2.13
N PRO A 138 -19.34 -10.28 2.29
CA PRO A 138 -19.61 -11.68 2.60
C PRO A 138 -19.11 -12.65 1.54
N ASN A 139 -19.03 -12.22 0.30
CA ASN A 139 -18.57 -12.99 -0.86
C ASN A 139 -17.11 -12.74 -1.24
N ALA A 140 -16.34 -12.02 -0.43
CA ALA A 140 -14.92 -11.82 -0.68
C ALA A 140 -14.14 -13.12 -0.47
N ASP A 141 -13.27 -13.49 -1.36
CA ASP A 141 -12.42 -14.67 -1.31
C ASP A 141 -11.00 -14.35 -0.88
N PHE A 142 -10.52 -13.15 -1.21
CA PHE A 142 -9.21 -12.66 -0.78
C PHE A 142 -9.21 -11.14 -0.60
N LEU A 143 -8.22 -10.65 0.14
CA LEU A 143 -7.86 -9.24 0.21
C LEU A 143 -6.54 -9.02 -0.53
N LEU A 144 -6.42 -7.83 -1.11
CA LEU A 144 -5.16 -7.26 -1.54
C LEU A 144 -4.83 -6.11 -0.60
N LEU A 145 -3.70 -6.22 0.10
CA LEU A 145 -3.08 -5.14 0.85
C LEU A 145 -2.06 -4.47 -0.06
N ARG A 146 -2.19 -3.16 -0.24
CA ARG A 146 -1.31 -2.35 -1.08
C ARG A 146 -0.57 -1.33 -0.24
N LEU A 147 0.73 -1.19 -0.48
CA LEU A 147 1.53 -0.04 -0.11
C LEU A 147 1.87 0.70 -1.40
N TYR A 148 1.75 2.01 -1.40
CA TYR A 148 1.94 2.83 -2.58
C TYR A 148 2.68 4.10 -2.20
N ALA A 149 3.66 4.46 -3.01
CA ALA A 149 4.35 5.72 -2.96
C ALA A 149 4.20 6.38 -4.33
N VAL A 150 3.83 7.66 -4.35
CA VAL A 150 3.73 8.48 -5.55
C VAL A 150 4.38 9.82 -5.29
N GLU A 151 5.12 10.31 -6.27
CA GLU A 151 5.80 11.58 -6.25
C GLU A 151 5.38 12.37 -7.48
N ASP A 152 5.00 13.63 -7.27
CA ASP A 152 4.78 14.56 -8.36
C ASP A 152 6.16 15.02 -8.86
N ILE A 153 6.44 14.74 -10.12
CA ILE A 153 7.73 15.11 -10.76
C ILE A 153 7.60 16.31 -11.70
N THR A 154 6.43 16.96 -11.73
CA THR A 154 6.17 18.08 -12.65
C THR A 154 7.10 19.23 -12.39
N ASP A 155 7.37 19.52 -11.13
CA ASP A 155 8.21 20.63 -10.68
C ASP A 155 9.67 20.20 -10.45
N ASP A 156 9.98 18.91 -10.61
CA ASP A 156 11.32 18.38 -10.41
C ASP A 156 12.23 18.72 -11.59
N PRO A 157 13.39 19.34 -11.33
CA PRO A 157 14.27 19.80 -12.41
C PRO A 157 14.85 18.68 -13.29
N HIS A 158 14.71 17.41 -12.87
CA HIS A 158 15.28 16.25 -13.56
C HIS A 158 14.29 15.12 -13.82
N GLN A 159 13.01 15.26 -13.46
CA GLN A 159 11.94 14.26 -13.66
C GLN A 159 12.41 12.82 -13.39
N GLN A 160 12.89 12.59 -12.17
CA GLN A 160 13.44 11.28 -11.82
C GLN A 160 12.33 10.22 -11.79
N THR A 161 12.55 9.12 -12.49
CA THR A 161 11.63 7.96 -12.52
C THR A 161 11.96 6.91 -11.46
N GLU A 162 13.01 7.10 -10.68
CA GLU A 162 13.47 6.17 -9.64
C GLU A 162 13.30 6.79 -8.26
N PHE A 163 12.74 6.00 -7.34
CA PHE A 163 12.65 6.41 -5.95
C PHE A 163 14.01 6.28 -5.26
N ALA A 164 14.43 7.31 -4.54
CA ALA A 164 15.59 7.30 -3.68
C ALA A 164 15.18 7.72 -2.27
N GLY A 165 15.19 6.76 -1.33
CA GLY A 165 14.91 7.06 0.07
C GLY A 165 13.44 7.22 0.44
N HIS A 166 12.57 6.39 -0.12
CA HIS A 166 11.16 6.26 0.21
C HIS A 166 10.91 4.92 0.93
N TYR A 167 10.33 4.95 2.12
CA TYR A 167 10.28 3.79 3.00
C TYR A 167 8.91 3.52 3.56
N ALA A 168 8.63 2.22 3.81
CA ALA A 168 7.50 1.76 4.61
C ALA A 168 7.99 0.77 5.68
N ASP A 169 7.39 0.80 6.86
CA ASP A 169 7.71 -0.12 7.96
C ASP A 169 6.51 -0.36 8.86
N ALA A 170 6.67 -1.31 9.80
CA ALA A 170 5.65 -1.68 10.79
C ALA A 170 4.29 -2.00 10.16
N VAL A 171 4.30 -2.67 8.99
CA VAL A 171 3.09 -3.05 8.27
C VAL A 171 2.36 -4.14 9.03
N GLN A 172 1.10 -3.88 9.37
CA GLN A 172 0.26 -4.79 10.14
C GLN A 172 -1.09 -4.95 9.46
N LEU A 173 -1.63 -6.18 9.44
CA LEU A 173 -3.01 -6.46 9.09
C LEU A 173 -3.68 -7.20 10.24
N THR A 174 -4.81 -6.67 10.68
CA THR A 174 -5.65 -7.27 11.72
C THR A 174 -7.05 -7.53 11.18
N LEU A 175 -7.59 -8.70 11.45
CA LEU A 175 -9.01 -9.00 11.23
C LEU A 175 -9.75 -8.87 12.56
N GLN A 176 -10.53 -7.83 12.70
CA GLN A 176 -11.33 -7.57 13.89
C GLN A 176 -12.75 -8.07 13.66
N ARG A 177 -13.24 -8.92 14.55
CA ARG A 177 -14.63 -9.37 14.51
C ARG A 177 -15.54 -8.21 14.92
N ALA A 178 -16.53 -7.92 14.09
CA ALA A 178 -17.58 -6.97 14.46
C ALA A 178 -18.41 -7.53 15.63
N PRO A 179 -18.85 -6.68 16.58
CA PRO A 179 -19.81 -7.11 17.60
C PRO A 179 -21.04 -7.72 16.93
N LEU A 180 -21.53 -8.83 17.45
CA LEU A 180 -22.82 -9.36 17.03
C LEU A 180 -23.89 -8.29 17.36
N PRO A 181 -24.84 -8.03 16.46
CA PRO A 181 -25.96 -7.17 16.80
C PRO A 181 -26.64 -7.75 18.02
N ALA A 182 -26.91 -6.89 19.01
CA ALA A 182 -27.66 -7.31 20.18
C ALA A 182 -29.00 -7.89 19.69
N THR A 183 -29.24 -9.15 20.02
CA THR A 183 -30.57 -9.77 19.81
C THR A 183 -31.57 -8.95 20.61
N ARG A 184 -32.48 -8.31 19.90
CA ARG A 184 -33.67 -7.67 20.50
C ARG A 184 -34.70 -8.73 20.82
#